data_26aa91cf6c81e71d70a9060f41bc4459
#
_entry.id   26aa91cf6c81e71d70a9060f41bc4459
#
_cell.length_a   1.000
_cell.length_b   1.000
_cell.length_c   1.000
_cell.angle_alpha   90.00
_cell.angle_beta   90.00
_cell.angle_gamma   90.00
#
_symmetry.space_group_name_H-M   'P 1'
#
loop_
_entity.id
_entity.type
_entity.pdbx_description
1 polymer ?
#
loop_
_entity_poly.entity_id
_entity_poly.type
_entity_poly.pdbx_seq_one_letter_code
_entity_poly.pdbx_strand_id
1 'polypeptide(L)'
;MAKVVIIGSGPAGVSAALYTARAGIDTTVLTRGPGALARAEGIENYYGVPGPVSGAELERRGIEGAKAVGVQFVEAEAVGLTFTDKLTVETLSGDWPADAVILATGASRTAPPIPGLKALEGHGVGYCATCDAFFYRGKDVAVMGSGEYALHEASALLPLAKSVTLLTGGAPLTASFPSEIAVRTEKVEAILGEEAGKVTGVRLAGGEELALDGVFVALGVAGSTALARKMGAEVDGNRIVVDKHMMTTIPGLFAAGDCTGGLLQVAKAVYEGAMAGNEAAKALRKGGFYGA
;
A
#
# COMPACT_ATOMS: atom_id res chain seq x y z
N MET A 1 -26.14 -5.44 -1.35
CA MET A 1 -25.33 -6.50 -0.72
C MET A 1 -24.09 -5.83 -0.16
N ALA A 2 -23.65 -6.17 1.05
CA ALA A 2 -22.44 -5.60 1.61
C ALA A 2 -21.23 -6.00 0.76
N LYS A 3 -20.25 -5.10 0.62
CA LYS A 3 -19.07 -5.27 -0.22
C LYS A 3 -17.79 -5.14 0.58
N VAL A 4 -16.88 -6.09 0.40
CA VAL A 4 -15.52 -6.04 0.95
C VAL A 4 -14.51 -6.00 -0.18
N VAL A 5 -13.58 -5.04 -0.08
CA VAL A 5 -12.42 -4.96 -0.98
C VAL A 5 -11.17 -5.33 -0.19
N ILE A 6 -10.41 -6.27 -0.74
CA ILE A 6 -9.17 -6.78 -0.15
C ILE A 6 -8.00 -6.37 -1.05
N ILE A 7 -6.96 -5.79 -0.49
CA ILE A 7 -5.79 -5.35 -1.24
C ILE A 7 -4.65 -6.34 -0.99
N GLY A 8 -4.35 -7.16 -1.99
CA GLY A 8 -3.32 -8.20 -1.97
C GLY A 8 -3.87 -9.61 -2.00
N SER A 9 -3.30 -10.45 -2.90
CA SER A 9 -3.68 -11.85 -3.15
C SER A 9 -2.77 -12.88 -2.48
N GLY A 10 -1.94 -12.44 -1.53
CA GLY A 10 -1.14 -13.34 -0.70
C GLY A 10 -1.97 -14.17 0.29
N PRO A 11 -1.34 -15.01 1.12
CA PRO A 11 -2.04 -15.91 2.05
C PRO A 11 -3.05 -15.20 2.96
N ALA A 12 -2.73 -14.00 3.45
CA ALA A 12 -3.64 -13.22 4.30
C ALA A 12 -4.88 -12.75 3.53
N GLY A 13 -4.69 -12.15 2.35
CA GLY A 13 -5.81 -11.63 1.56
C GLY A 13 -6.73 -12.74 1.04
N VAL A 14 -6.15 -13.83 0.53
CA VAL A 14 -6.93 -14.99 0.08
C VAL A 14 -7.68 -15.64 1.24
N SER A 15 -7.04 -15.78 2.41
CA SER A 15 -7.72 -16.30 3.60
C SER A 15 -8.88 -15.41 4.02
N ALA A 16 -8.69 -14.09 4.07
CA ALA A 16 -9.77 -13.14 4.37
C ALA A 16 -10.92 -13.27 3.36
N ALA A 17 -10.60 -13.35 2.07
CA ALA A 17 -11.58 -13.49 1.00
C ALA A 17 -12.45 -14.75 1.12
N LEU A 18 -11.86 -15.87 1.51
CA LEU A 18 -12.59 -17.11 1.77
C LEU A 18 -13.65 -16.94 2.86
N TYR A 19 -13.33 -16.21 3.94
CA TYR A 19 -14.28 -16.01 5.05
C TYR A 19 -15.37 -14.99 4.69
N THR A 20 -15.05 -13.92 3.99
CA THR A 20 -16.06 -12.92 3.57
C THR A 20 -17.01 -13.49 2.52
N ALA A 21 -16.50 -14.18 1.49
CA ALA A 21 -17.33 -14.79 0.45
C ALA A 21 -18.24 -15.88 1.01
N ARG A 22 -17.72 -16.78 1.87
CA ARG A 22 -18.54 -17.81 2.54
C ARG A 22 -19.58 -17.22 3.50
N ALA A 23 -19.38 -15.99 3.95
CA ALA A 23 -20.38 -15.24 4.72
C ALA A 23 -21.47 -14.61 3.84
N GLY A 24 -21.42 -14.78 2.52
CA GLY A 24 -22.38 -14.20 1.56
C GLY A 24 -22.14 -12.72 1.28
N ILE A 25 -20.92 -12.24 1.44
CA ILE A 25 -20.53 -10.85 1.17
C ILE A 25 -19.89 -10.78 -0.21
N ASP A 26 -20.22 -9.77 -0.99
CA ASP A 26 -19.55 -9.47 -2.26
C ASP A 26 -18.09 -9.13 -1.99
N THR A 27 -17.19 -9.98 -2.47
CA THR A 27 -15.77 -9.93 -2.13
C THR A 27 -14.91 -9.78 -3.38
N THR A 28 -14.17 -8.68 -3.45
CA THR A 28 -13.21 -8.41 -4.51
C THR A 28 -11.80 -8.32 -3.93
N VAL A 29 -10.85 -9.04 -4.55
CA VAL A 29 -9.42 -8.94 -4.25
C VAL A 29 -8.74 -8.16 -5.37
N LEU A 30 -8.14 -7.03 -5.02
CA LEU A 30 -7.27 -6.27 -5.91
C LEU A 30 -5.84 -6.78 -5.77
N THR A 31 -5.21 -7.11 -6.90
CA THR A 31 -3.85 -7.68 -6.92
C THR A 31 -3.04 -7.12 -8.07
N ARG A 32 -1.74 -7.04 -7.88
CA ARG A 32 -0.75 -6.67 -8.91
C ARG A 32 0.05 -7.88 -9.42
N GLY A 33 -0.50 -9.07 -9.23
CA GLY A 33 0.16 -10.33 -9.57
C GLY A 33 0.86 -10.99 -8.37
N PRO A 34 1.82 -11.91 -8.63
CA PRO A 34 2.44 -12.74 -7.62
C PRO A 34 3.13 -11.96 -6.50
N GLY A 35 2.88 -12.35 -5.24
CA GLY A 35 3.43 -11.72 -4.06
C GLY A 35 4.79 -12.29 -3.63
N ALA A 36 5.18 -11.97 -2.38
CA ALA A 36 6.43 -12.46 -1.80
C ALA A 36 6.47 -13.99 -1.67
N LEU A 37 5.32 -14.61 -1.42
CA LEU A 37 5.20 -16.07 -1.29
C LEU A 37 5.66 -16.79 -2.55
N ALA A 38 5.32 -16.30 -3.73
CA ALA A 38 5.66 -16.93 -5.01
C ALA A 38 7.18 -17.12 -5.23
N ARG A 39 8.02 -16.41 -4.47
CA ARG A 39 9.48 -16.49 -4.54
C ARG A 39 10.08 -17.61 -3.68
N ALA A 40 9.29 -18.23 -2.81
CA ALA A 40 9.74 -19.33 -1.98
C ALA A 40 9.83 -20.60 -2.81
N GLU A 41 11.02 -21.20 -2.85
CA GLU A 41 11.27 -22.42 -3.65
C GLU A 41 10.63 -23.66 -3.01
N GLY A 42 10.63 -23.76 -1.66
CA GLY A 42 10.09 -24.87 -0.93
C GLY A 42 9.52 -24.46 0.43
N ILE A 43 8.30 -24.85 0.69
CA ILE A 43 7.60 -24.65 1.95
C ILE A 43 7.30 -26.02 2.55
N GLU A 44 7.81 -26.28 3.75
CA GLU A 44 7.68 -27.58 4.45
C GLU A 44 6.95 -27.47 5.79
N ASN A 45 6.77 -26.24 6.27
CA ASN A 45 6.26 -25.94 7.61
C ASN A 45 4.81 -25.43 7.61
N TYR A 46 4.03 -25.77 6.58
CA TYR A 46 2.63 -25.37 6.54
C TYR A 46 1.72 -26.59 6.75
N TYR A 47 0.92 -26.55 7.82
CA TYR A 47 0.05 -27.66 8.23
C TYR A 47 -0.90 -28.12 7.11
N GLY A 48 -1.00 -29.43 6.93
CA GLY A 48 -1.89 -30.04 5.95
C GLY A 48 -1.39 -30.05 4.51
N VAL A 49 -0.20 -29.49 4.28
CA VAL A 49 0.45 -29.52 2.96
C VAL A 49 1.70 -30.38 3.06
N PRO A 50 1.71 -31.60 2.50
CA PRO A 50 2.93 -32.40 2.43
C PRO A 50 3.95 -31.67 1.54
N GLY A 51 5.11 -31.40 2.08
CA GLY A 51 6.14 -30.62 1.41
C GLY A 51 7.26 -31.46 0.79
N PRO A 52 8.22 -30.77 0.12
CA PRO A 52 8.20 -29.33 -0.14
C PRO A 52 7.23 -28.92 -1.26
N VAL A 53 6.49 -27.84 -1.07
CA VAL A 53 5.66 -27.21 -2.09
C VAL A 53 6.21 -25.82 -2.40
N SER A 54 6.26 -25.41 -3.68
CA SER A 54 6.68 -24.04 -4.02
C SER A 54 5.65 -23.01 -3.56
N GLY A 55 6.13 -21.81 -3.19
CA GLY A 55 5.24 -20.73 -2.82
C GLY A 55 4.29 -20.32 -3.95
N ALA A 56 4.76 -20.36 -5.19
CA ALA A 56 3.92 -20.08 -6.37
C ALA A 56 2.77 -21.10 -6.49
N GLU A 57 3.02 -22.38 -6.28
CA GLU A 57 1.98 -23.40 -6.31
C GLU A 57 1.00 -23.26 -5.13
N LEU A 58 1.49 -22.92 -3.94
CA LEU A 58 0.62 -22.69 -2.79
C LEU A 58 -0.27 -21.45 -2.99
N GLU A 59 0.28 -20.38 -3.54
CA GLU A 59 -0.47 -19.16 -3.89
C GLU A 59 -1.56 -19.47 -4.94
N ARG A 60 -1.21 -20.19 -6.01
CA ARG A 60 -2.13 -20.61 -7.06
C ARG A 60 -3.31 -21.40 -6.49
N ARG A 61 -3.04 -22.42 -5.65
CA ARG A 61 -4.08 -23.22 -4.99
C ARG A 61 -5.01 -22.38 -4.12
N GLY A 62 -4.44 -21.42 -3.37
CA GLY A 62 -5.23 -20.50 -2.55
C GLY A 62 -6.18 -19.64 -3.38
N ILE A 63 -5.69 -19.05 -4.46
CA ILE A 63 -6.48 -18.22 -5.38
C ILE A 63 -7.59 -19.04 -6.05
N GLU A 64 -7.28 -20.24 -6.54
CA GLU A 64 -8.27 -21.13 -7.15
C GLU A 64 -9.38 -21.52 -6.17
N GLY A 65 -9.00 -21.85 -4.93
CA GLY A 65 -9.95 -22.15 -3.86
C GLY A 65 -10.88 -20.96 -3.55
N ALA A 66 -10.34 -19.73 -3.55
CA ALA A 66 -11.15 -18.53 -3.34
C ALA A 66 -12.08 -18.23 -4.53
N LYS A 67 -11.60 -18.38 -5.77
CA LYS A 67 -12.43 -18.26 -6.98
C LYS A 67 -13.59 -19.25 -6.98
N ALA A 68 -13.36 -20.49 -6.55
CA ALA A 68 -14.39 -21.51 -6.50
C ALA A 68 -15.54 -21.18 -5.55
N VAL A 69 -15.36 -20.30 -4.58
CA VAL A 69 -16.41 -19.81 -3.67
C VAL A 69 -16.94 -18.42 -4.06
N GLY A 70 -16.62 -17.95 -5.25
CA GLY A 70 -17.19 -16.72 -5.81
C GLY A 70 -16.39 -15.43 -5.56
N VAL A 71 -15.16 -15.51 -5.06
CA VAL A 71 -14.30 -14.34 -4.92
C VAL A 71 -13.87 -13.82 -6.29
N GLN A 72 -14.02 -12.51 -6.50
CA GLN A 72 -13.53 -11.83 -7.70
C GLN A 72 -12.08 -11.39 -7.50
N PHE A 73 -11.22 -11.66 -8.48
CA PHE A 73 -9.85 -11.16 -8.52
C PHE A 73 -9.70 -10.19 -9.67
N VAL A 74 -9.22 -8.99 -9.36
CA VAL A 74 -9.02 -7.92 -10.34
C VAL A 74 -7.55 -7.50 -10.30
N GLU A 75 -6.93 -7.50 -11.47
CA GLU A 75 -5.56 -6.98 -11.60
C GLU A 75 -5.62 -5.45 -11.60
N ALA A 76 -5.27 -4.86 -10.48
CA ALA A 76 -5.21 -3.40 -10.29
C ALA A 76 -4.25 -3.05 -9.16
N GLU A 77 -3.60 -1.90 -9.29
CA GLU A 77 -2.79 -1.31 -8.23
C GLU A 77 -3.62 -0.36 -7.38
N ALA A 78 -3.76 -0.63 -6.08
CA ALA A 78 -4.29 0.33 -5.14
C ALA A 78 -3.25 1.44 -4.92
N VAL A 79 -3.57 2.66 -5.30
CA VAL A 79 -2.69 3.85 -5.19
C VAL A 79 -3.13 4.80 -4.09
N GLY A 80 -4.39 4.72 -3.68
CA GLY A 80 -4.98 5.54 -2.63
C GLY A 80 -6.07 4.80 -1.86
N LEU A 81 -6.44 5.39 -0.73
CA LEU A 81 -7.57 4.99 0.08
C LEU A 81 -8.20 6.25 0.66
N THR A 82 -9.48 6.43 0.44
CA THR A 82 -10.24 7.61 0.87
C THR A 82 -11.51 7.21 1.62
N PHE A 83 -12.10 8.16 2.29
CA PHE A 83 -13.38 8.00 2.98
C PHE A 83 -14.23 9.25 2.74
N THR A 84 -15.39 9.06 2.19
CA THR A 84 -16.46 10.08 2.12
C THR A 84 -17.66 9.60 2.92
N ASP A 85 -18.52 8.83 2.33
CA ASP A 85 -19.63 8.07 2.93
C ASP A 85 -19.27 6.58 3.13
N LYS A 86 -18.29 6.10 2.36
CA LYS A 86 -17.71 4.75 2.43
C LYS A 86 -16.21 4.77 2.25
N LEU A 87 -15.54 3.71 2.71
CA LEU A 87 -14.16 3.44 2.33
C LEU A 87 -14.09 3.21 0.81
N THR A 88 -13.17 3.88 0.15
CA THR A 88 -12.97 3.75 -1.29
C THR A 88 -11.51 3.48 -1.59
N VAL A 89 -11.23 2.36 -2.25
CA VAL A 89 -9.89 2.05 -2.74
C VAL A 89 -9.73 2.69 -4.11
N GLU A 90 -8.74 3.56 -4.26
CA GLU A 90 -8.45 4.26 -5.51
C GLU A 90 -7.44 3.47 -6.34
N THR A 91 -7.73 3.34 -7.63
CA THR A 91 -6.81 2.79 -8.63
C THR A 91 -6.83 3.68 -9.88
N LEU A 92 -5.82 3.60 -10.73
CA LEU A 92 -5.83 4.37 -11.99
C LEU A 92 -6.90 3.89 -12.99
N SER A 93 -7.41 2.68 -12.79
CA SER A 93 -8.47 2.10 -13.65
C SER A 93 -9.89 2.32 -13.12
N GLY A 94 -10.03 2.99 -11.97
CA GLY A 94 -11.32 3.31 -11.34
C GLY A 94 -11.32 3.08 -9.83
N ASP A 95 -12.38 3.53 -9.19
CA ASP A 95 -12.55 3.50 -7.76
C ASP A 95 -13.41 2.32 -7.30
N TRP A 96 -13.08 1.79 -6.12
CA TRP A 96 -13.70 0.61 -5.53
C TRP A 96 -14.31 0.96 -4.17
N PRO A 97 -15.55 1.46 -4.12
CA PRO A 97 -16.23 1.72 -2.85
C PRO A 97 -16.56 0.39 -2.15
N ALA A 98 -16.39 0.37 -0.82
CA ALA A 98 -16.53 -0.80 0.02
C ALA A 98 -17.12 -0.47 1.39
N ASP A 99 -17.84 -1.40 1.98
CA ASP A 99 -18.34 -1.30 3.35
C ASP A 99 -17.27 -1.71 4.38
N ALA A 100 -16.23 -2.46 3.92
CA ALA A 100 -14.99 -2.69 4.65
C ALA A 100 -13.83 -2.93 3.68
N VAL A 101 -12.62 -2.58 4.11
CA VAL A 101 -11.37 -2.81 3.37
C VAL A 101 -10.41 -3.62 4.22
N ILE A 102 -9.72 -4.59 3.61
CA ILE A 102 -8.69 -5.39 4.27
C ILE A 102 -7.35 -5.19 3.56
N LEU A 103 -6.38 -4.62 4.28
CA LEU A 103 -5.02 -4.41 3.81
C LEU A 103 -4.21 -5.70 4.02
N ALA A 104 -3.73 -6.31 2.92
CA ALA A 104 -3.01 -7.59 2.93
C ALA A 104 -1.83 -7.62 1.94
N THR A 105 -1.16 -6.47 1.73
CA THR A 105 -0.10 -6.33 0.72
C THR A 105 1.27 -6.86 1.17
N GLY A 106 1.33 -7.57 2.30
CA GLY A 106 2.57 -8.10 2.86
C GLY A 106 3.41 -7.04 3.59
N ALA A 107 4.68 -7.33 3.82
CA ALA A 107 5.58 -6.41 4.50
C ALA A 107 5.81 -5.14 3.68
N SER A 108 5.76 -3.99 4.35
CA SER A 108 6.13 -2.72 3.75
C SER A 108 7.58 -2.76 3.32
N ARG A 109 7.87 -2.22 2.13
CA ARG A 109 9.25 -2.04 1.70
C ARG A 109 9.90 -1.02 2.62
N THR A 110 11.10 -1.32 3.09
CA THR A 110 11.91 -0.35 3.82
C THR A 110 12.23 0.81 2.88
N ALA A 111 12.11 2.04 3.37
CA ALA A 111 12.62 3.19 2.64
C ALA A 111 14.09 2.98 2.28
N PRO A 112 14.54 3.41 1.10
CA PRO A 112 15.94 3.22 0.71
C PRO A 112 16.86 3.93 1.70
N PRO A 113 18.06 3.40 1.96
CA PRO A 113 19.02 4.00 2.88
C PRO A 113 19.70 5.23 2.23
N ILE A 114 18.90 6.25 1.94
CA ILE A 114 19.38 7.52 1.39
C ILE A 114 19.68 8.46 2.57
N PRO A 115 20.90 8.99 2.69
CA PRO A 115 21.25 10.00 3.67
C PRO A 115 20.23 11.15 3.69
N GLY A 116 19.84 11.63 4.87
CA GLY A 116 18.85 12.69 5.07
C GLY A 116 17.40 12.24 4.98
N LEU A 117 17.09 11.13 4.31
CA LEU A 117 15.69 10.71 4.10
C LEU A 117 14.95 10.51 5.41
N LYS A 118 15.51 9.71 6.32
CA LYS A 118 14.88 9.43 7.63
C LYS A 118 14.94 10.62 8.57
N ALA A 119 16.03 11.38 8.55
CA ALA A 119 16.20 12.54 9.44
C ALA A 119 15.21 13.66 9.13
N LEU A 120 14.79 13.78 7.87
CA LEU A 120 13.87 14.80 7.39
C LEU A 120 12.42 14.32 7.21
N GLU A 121 12.08 13.11 7.69
CA GLU A 121 10.69 12.63 7.72
C GLU A 121 9.80 13.60 8.51
N GLY A 122 8.69 14.04 7.90
CA GLY A 122 7.82 15.07 8.47
C GLY A 122 8.36 16.50 8.39
N HIS A 123 9.61 16.68 7.94
CA HIS A 123 10.26 17.98 7.77
C HIS A 123 10.59 18.26 6.30
N GLY A 124 9.69 17.87 5.41
CA GLY A 124 9.81 18.00 3.97
C GLY A 124 9.96 16.67 3.23
N VAL A 125 10.27 15.56 3.90
CA VAL A 125 10.11 14.22 3.37
C VAL A 125 8.74 13.68 3.78
N GLY A 126 7.92 13.31 2.80
CA GLY A 126 6.57 12.78 2.98
C GLY A 126 6.31 11.49 2.20
N TYR A 127 5.21 10.81 2.53
CA TYR A 127 4.77 9.56 1.90
C TYR A 127 3.31 9.64 1.40
N CYS A 128 2.66 10.80 1.55
CA CYS A 128 1.28 11.01 1.16
C CYS A 128 1.10 12.43 0.61
N ALA A 129 1.14 12.57 -0.70
CA ALA A 129 0.91 13.86 -1.33
C ALA A 129 -0.51 14.38 -1.06
N THR A 130 -1.52 13.53 -1.13
CA THR A 130 -2.91 13.91 -0.84
C THR A 130 -3.08 14.49 0.56
N CYS A 131 -2.29 14.02 1.56
CA CYS A 131 -2.31 14.54 2.92
C CYS A 131 -1.64 15.91 3.03
N ASP A 132 -0.54 16.12 2.30
CA ASP A 132 0.41 17.20 2.56
C ASP A 132 0.46 18.26 1.45
N ALA A 133 -0.14 18.02 0.28
CA ALA A 133 -0.02 18.88 -0.91
C ALA A 133 -0.36 20.36 -0.63
N PHE A 134 -1.30 20.64 0.27
CA PHE A 134 -1.66 22.00 0.64
C PHE A 134 -0.48 22.81 1.21
N PHE A 135 0.42 22.17 1.96
CA PHE A 135 1.60 22.82 2.55
C PHE A 135 2.69 23.13 1.51
N TYR A 136 2.56 22.57 0.30
CA TYR A 136 3.50 22.74 -0.81
C TYR A 136 2.97 23.63 -1.93
N ARG A 137 1.91 24.39 -1.67
CA ARG A 137 1.38 25.37 -2.63
C ARG A 137 2.45 26.38 -3.02
N GLY A 138 2.69 26.48 -4.35
CA GLY A 138 3.67 27.40 -4.92
C GLY A 138 5.13 27.04 -4.68
N LYS A 139 5.41 25.79 -4.23
CA LYS A 139 6.74 25.29 -3.94
C LYS A 139 7.23 24.30 -4.99
N ASP A 140 8.55 24.13 -5.05
CA ASP A 140 9.20 23.14 -5.92
C ASP A 140 9.31 21.82 -5.17
N VAL A 141 8.72 20.73 -5.71
CA VAL A 141 8.68 19.43 -5.04
C VAL A 141 9.14 18.30 -5.97
N ALA A 142 9.56 17.20 -5.38
CA ALA A 142 9.87 15.99 -6.12
C ALA A 142 9.10 14.79 -5.61
N VAL A 143 8.83 13.84 -6.53
CA VAL A 143 8.29 12.53 -6.22
C VAL A 143 9.31 11.47 -6.63
N MET A 144 9.73 10.63 -5.69
CA MET A 144 10.63 9.51 -5.94
C MET A 144 9.82 8.28 -6.34
N GLY A 145 9.99 7.80 -7.57
CA GLY A 145 9.28 6.64 -8.08
C GLY A 145 9.17 6.63 -9.60
N SER A 146 8.46 5.64 -10.18
CA SER A 146 8.37 5.48 -11.63
C SER A 146 7.10 4.79 -12.12
N GLY A 147 6.21 4.37 -11.20
CA GLY A 147 4.99 3.61 -11.49
C GLY A 147 3.71 4.35 -11.13
N GLU A 148 2.60 3.62 -11.12
CA GLU A 148 1.25 4.15 -10.88
C GLU A 148 1.14 4.88 -9.53
N TYR A 149 1.78 4.35 -8.48
CA TYR A 149 1.80 5.02 -7.18
C TYR A 149 2.49 6.39 -7.26
N ALA A 150 3.65 6.47 -7.94
CA ALA A 150 4.34 7.75 -8.13
C ALA A 150 3.53 8.72 -9.00
N LEU A 151 2.83 8.23 -10.02
CA LEU A 151 1.93 9.03 -10.84
C LEU A 151 0.78 9.60 -10.01
N HIS A 152 0.17 8.79 -9.16
CA HIS A 152 -0.91 9.23 -8.26
C HIS A 152 -0.42 10.35 -7.33
N GLU A 153 0.72 10.16 -6.66
CA GLU A 153 1.28 11.19 -5.76
C GLU A 153 1.66 12.47 -6.51
N ALA A 154 2.30 12.36 -7.67
CA ALA A 154 2.67 13.51 -8.49
C ALA A 154 1.45 14.27 -9.00
N SER A 155 0.40 13.57 -9.41
CA SER A 155 -0.85 14.17 -9.88
C SER A 155 -1.58 14.94 -8.79
N ALA A 156 -1.51 14.50 -7.54
CA ALA A 156 -2.07 15.21 -6.39
C ALA A 156 -1.32 16.54 -6.10
N LEU A 157 -0.03 16.62 -6.42
CA LEU A 157 0.79 17.81 -6.21
C LEU A 157 0.65 18.84 -7.34
N LEU A 158 0.46 18.40 -8.58
CA LEU A 158 0.43 19.26 -9.77
C LEU A 158 -0.47 20.51 -9.66
N PRO A 159 -1.70 20.42 -9.13
CA PRO A 159 -2.59 21.59 -9.06
C PRO A 159 -2.14 22.67 -8.07
N LEU A 160 -1.25 22.32 -7.15
CA LEU A 160 -0.87 23.17 -6.01
C LEU A 160 0.60 23.59 -6.03
N ALA A 161 1.50 22.69 -6.37
CA ALA A 161 2.93 22.97 -6.42
C ALA A 161 3.29 23.94 -7.56
N LYS A 162 4.40 24.63 -7.43
CA LYS A 162 4.98 25.45 -8.51
C LYS A 162 5.59 24.57 -9.60
N SER A 163 6.28 23.51 -9.19
CA SER A 163 6.81 22.49 -10.09
C SER A 163 6.83 21.11 -9.41
N VAL A 164 6.66 20.05 -10.20
CA VAL A 164 6.75 18.67 -9.75
C VAL A 164 7.82 17.97 -10.58
N THR A 165 8.84 17.40 -9.93
CA THR A 165 9.90 16.62 -10.56
C THR A 165 9.78 15.16 -10.15
N LEU A 166 9.79 14.26 -11.12
CA LEU A 166 9.86 12.82 -10.88
C LEU A 166 11.32 12.38 -10.83
N LEU A 167 11.71 11.72 -9.75
CA LEU A 167 13.04 11.16 -9.53
C LEU A 167 12.98 9.64 -9.66
N THR A 168 13.35 9.07 -10.80
CA THR A 168 13.19 7.63 -11.05
C THR A 168 14.35 6.79 -10.54
N GLY A 169 15.53 7.40 -10.32
CA GLY A 169 16.74 6.70 -9.89
C GLY A 169 17.23 5.66 -10.90
N GLY A 170 16.92 5.85 -12.19
CA GLY A 170 17.26 4.93 -13.28
C GLY A 170 16.23 3.81 -13.50
N ALA A 171 15.16 3.76 -12.72
CA ALA A 171 14.07 2.81 -12.97
C ALA A 171 13.27 3.22 -14.22
N PRO A 172 12.85 2.24 -15.06
CA PRO A 172 12.01 2.52 -16.21
C PRO A 172 10.63 3.02 -15.74
N LEU A 173 10.05 3.94 -16.51
CA LEU A 173 8.66 4.38 -16.28
C LEU A 173 7.71 3.22 -16.59
N THR A 174 6.84 2.90 -15.63
CA THR A 174 5.79 1.88 -15.77
C THR A 174 4.38 2.48 -15.72
N ALA A 175 4.29 3.83 -15.72
CA ALA A 175 3.07 4.60 -15.88
C ALA A 175 3.29 5.77 -16.84
N SER A 176 2.21 6.34 -17.37
CA SER A 176 2.26 7.48 -18.30
C SER A 176 2.13 8.78 -17.52
N PHE A 177 3.22 9.53 -17.41
CA PHE A 177 3.25 10.80 -16.68
C PHE A 177 2.88 11.98 -17.59
N PRO A 178 2.12 12.97 -17.09
CA PRO A 178 1.86 14.24 -17.77
C PRO A 178 3.16 14.96 -18.13
N SER A 179 3.17 15.69 -19.25
CA SER A 179 4.34 16.45 -19.75
C SER A 179 4.78 17.57 -18.81
N GLU A 180 3.92 18.03 -17.93
CA GLU A 180 4.17 19.04 -16.91
C GLU A 180 5.09 18.54 -15.78
N ILE A 181 5.24 17.23 -15.64
CA ILE A 181 6.14 16.62 -14.67
C ILE A 181 7.52 16.43 -15.31
N ALA A 182 8.50 17.18 -14.82
CA ALA A 182 9.88 17.00 -15.23
C ALA A 182 10.42 15.64 -14.74
N VAL A 183 11.08 14.86 -15.60
CA VAL A 183 11.63 13.55 -15.24
C VAL A 183 13.15 13.62 -15.15
N ARG A 184 13.68 13.16 -14.01
CA ARG A 184 15.10 12.98 -13.76
C ARG A 184 15.36 11.50 -13.49
N THR A 185 16.36 10.95 -14.17
CA THR A 185 16.67 9.52 -14.11
C THR A 185 17.85 9.18 -13.22
N GLU A 186 18.60 10.18 -12.78
CA GLU A 186 19.78 10.03 -11.94
C GLU A 186 19.38 9.50 -10.56
N LYS A 187 20.26 8.71 -9.95
CA LYS A 187 20.06 8.23 -8.57
C LYS A 187 20.14 9.40 -7.60
N VAL A 188 19.25 9.40 -6.61
CA VAL A 188 19.35 10.31 -5.47
C VAL A 188 20.37 9.75 -4.49
N GLU A 189 21.43 10.51 -4.24
CA GLU A 189 22.50 10.16 -3.32
C GLU A 189 22.24 10.66 -1.90
N ALA A 190 21.57 11.82 -1.75
CA ALA A 190 21.18 12.37 -0.46
C ALA A 190 19.98 13.29 -0.57
N ILE A 191 19.18 13.38 0.51
CA ILE A 191 18.23 14.46 0.76
C ILE A 191 18.97 15.52 1.57
N LEU A 192 18.91 16.76 1.14
CA LEU A 192 19.63 17.88 1.73
C LEU A 192 18.73 18.68 2.68
N GLY A 193 19.34 19.28 3.72
CA GLY A 193 18.63 20.20 4.62
C GLY A 193 18.62 19.81 6.09
N GLU A 194 19.37 18.78 6.53
CA GLU A 194 19.43 18.39 7.95
C GLU A 194 19.82 19.57 8.86
N GLU A 195 20.81 20.36 8.47
CA GLU A 195 21.25 21.54 9.24
C GLU A 195 20.16 22.64 9.30
N ALA A 196 19.33 22.73 8.27
CA ALA A 196 18.21 23.68 8.21
C ALA A 196 16.94 23.15 8.91
N GLY A 197 16.95 21.89 9.38
CA GLY A 197 15.82 21.20 9.99
C GLY A 197 14.64 20.95 9.05
N LYS A 198 14.85 21.08 7.74
CA LYS A 198 13.85 20.83 6.69
C LYS A 198 14.53 20.56 5.36
N VAL A 199 13.82 19.88 4.45
CA VAL A 199 14.31 19.66 3.08
C VAL A 199 14.66 20.99 2.40
N THR A 200 15.84 21.05 1.79
CA THR A 200 16.28 22.15 0.93
C THR A 200 16.59 21.69 -0.50
N GLY A 201 16.68 20.38 -0.72
CA GLY A 201 16.96 19.80 -2.02
C GLY A 201 17.36 18.35 -1.97
N VAL A 202 17.81 17.85 -3.10
CA VAL A 202 18.42 16.52 -3.25
C VAL A 202 19.74 16.63 -3.98
N ARG A 203 20.69 15.74 -3.64
CA ARG A 203 21.91 15.53 -4.43
C ARG A 203 21.71 14.32 -5.31
N LEU A 204 21.96 14.52 -6.61
CA LEU A 204 21.88 13.48 -7.62
C LEU A 204 23.25 12.86 -7.87
N ALA A 205 23.26 11.66 -8.44
CA ALA A 205 24.48 11.03 -8.91
C ALA A 205 25.19 11.94 -9.91
N GLY A 206 26.50 12.14 -9.67
CA GLY A 206 27.29 13.14 -10.42
C GLY A 206 27.47 14.47 -9.71
N GLY A 207 26.88 14.64 -8.51
CA GLY A 207 27.08 15.78 -7.63
C GLY A 207 26.17 16.98 -7.90
N GLU A 208 25.29 16.92 -8.89
CA GLU A 208 24.28 17.98 -9.11
C GLU A 208 23.32 18.06 -7.92
N GLU A 209 23.04 19.27 -7.48
CA GLU A 209 22.05 19.54 -6.45
C GLU A 209 20.81 20.20 -7.05
N LEU A 210 19.66 19.62 -6.80
CA LEU A 210 18.35 20.14 -7.19
C LEU A 210 17.68 20.74 -5.96
N ALA A 211 17.45 22.06 -5.98
CA ALA A 211 16.76 22.76 -4.91
C ALA A 211 15.27 22.37 -4.87
N LEU A 212 14.76 21.95 -3.73
CA LEU A 212 13.39 21.49 -3.52
C LEU A 212 12.92 21.86 -2.11
N ASP A 213 11.63 22.12 -1.98
CA ASP A 213 10.98 22.36 -0.68
C ASP A 213 10.41 21.07 -0.07
N GLY A 214 10.27 20.01 -0.88
CA GLY A 214 9.76 18.73 -0.39
C GLY A 214 10.03 17.57 -1.33
N VAL A 215 10.10 16.37 -0.73
CA VAL A 215 10.34 15.11 -1.43
C VAL A 215 9.30 14.08 -0.97
N PHE A 216 8.52 13.54 -1.90
CA PHE A 216 7.53 12.50 -1.64
C PHE A 216 8.05 11.14 -2.09
N VAL A 217 8.06 10.17 -1.18
CA VAL A 217 8.59 8.83 -1.44
C VAL A 217 7.48 7.91 -1.90
N ALA A 218 7.44 7.63 -3.21
CA ALA A 218 6.45 6.77 -3.86
C ALA A 218 7.12 5.62 -4.64
N LEU A 219 8.09 4.97 -4.01
CA LEU A 219 8.89 3.91 -4.63
C LEU A 219 8.13 2.58 -4.70
N GLY A 220 8.01 2.04 -5.90
CA GLY A 220 7.37 0.75 -6.15
C GLY A 220 5.86 0.86 -6.13
N VAL A 221 5.18 0.22 -5.18
CA VAL A 221 3.72 0.21 -5.01
C VAL A 221 3.33 0.78 -3.66
N ALA A 222 2.14 1.35 -3.55
CA ALA A 222 1.58 1.73 -2.27
C ALA A 222 1.44 0.48 -1.38
N GLY A 223 2.28 0.38 -0.37
CA GLY A 223 2.17 -0.70 0.62
C GLY A 223 1.02 -0.46 1.59
N SER A 224 0.59 -1.51 2.30
CA SER A 224 -0.48 -1.41 3.30
C SER A 224 -0.23 -0.29 4.32
N THR A 225 1.02 -0.09 4.75
CA THR A 225 1.37 0.95 5.72
C THR A 225 1.17 2.36 5.16
N ALA A 226 1.51 2.58 3.87
CA ALA A 226 1.27 3.86 3.21
C ALA A 226 -0.24 4.14 3.08
N LEU A 227 -1.02 3.14 2.65
CA LEU A 227 -2.48 3.24 2.55
C LEU A 227 -3.13 3.49 3.92
N ALA A 228 -2.66 2.79 4.96
CA ALA A 228 -3.16 2.97 6.34
C ALA A 228 -2.90 4.40 6.86
N ARG A 229 -1.68 4.94 6.62
CA ARG A 229 -1.34 6.33 7.00
C ARG A 229 -2.22 7.36 6.31
N LYS A 230 -2.52 7.18 5.02
CA LYS A 230 -3.44 8.07 4.27
C LYS A 230 -4.82 8.18 4.93
N MET A 231 -5.27 7.10 5.59
CA MET A 231 -6.52 7.07 6.33
C MET A 231 -6.40 7.57 7.78
N GLY A 232 -5.20 7.92 8.24
CA GLY A 232 -4.95 8.28 9.64
C GLY A 232 -4.95 7.08 10.59
N ALA A 233 -4.81 5.85 10.09
CA ALA A 233 -4.65 4.68 10.93
C ALA A 233 -3.30 4.68 11.63
N GLU A 234 -3.27 4.21 12.88
CA GLU A 234 -2.05 4.11 13.67
C GLU A 234 -1.07 3.12 13.05
N VAL A 235 0.19 3.55 12.97
CA VAL A 235 1.30 2.78 12.40
C VAL A 235 2.50 2.88 13.33
N ASP A 236 3.09 1.75 13.70
CA ASP A 236 4.33 1.67 14.46
C ASP A 236 5.47 1.20 13.55
N GLY A 237 6.36 2.11 13.19
CA GLY A 237 7.40 1.86 12.20
C GLY A 237 6.81 1.46 10.85
N ASN A 238 7.09 0.24 10.40
CA ASN A 238 6.63 -0.32 9.14
C ASN A 238 5.44 -1.31 9.31
N ARG A 239 4.76 -1.29 10.45
CA ARG A 239 3.62 -2.17 10.73
C ARG A 239 2.38 -1.37 11.07
N ILE A 240 1.23 -1.88 10.65
CA ILE A 240 -0.07 -1.31 10.98
C ILE A 240 -0.48 -1.84 12.36
N VAL A 241 -0.87 -0.92 13.25
CA VAL A 241 -1.41 -1.29 14.56
C VAL A 241 -2.84 -1.79 14.37
N VAL A 242 -3.10 -3.00 14.87
CA VAL A 242 -4.43 -3.63 14.85
C VAL A 242 -4.81 -4.15 16.22
N ASP A 243 -6.10 -4.23 16.47
CA ASP A 243 -6.63 -4.89 17.66
C ASP A 243 -6.63 -6.43 17.51
N LYS A 244 -7.12 -7.14 18.53
CA LYS A 244 -7.26 -8.61 18.50
C LYS A 244 -8.21 -9.15 17.43
N HIS A 245 -8.98 -8.28 16.79
CA HIS A 245 -9.91 -8.57 15.70
C HIS A 245 -9.35 -8.19 14.33
N MET A 246 -8.08 -7.81 14.26
CA MET A 246 -7.39 -7.32 13.05
C MET A 246 -7.96 -6.00 12.51
N MET A 247 -8.75 -5.27 13.28
CA MET A 247 -9.24 -3.93 12.89
C MET A 247 -8.20 -2.88 13.27
N THR A 248 -7.95 -1.94 12.37
CA THR A 248 -7.08 -0.78 12.63
C THR A 248 -7.81 0.23 13.54
N THR A 249 -7.18 1.36 13.85
CA THR A 249 -7.85 2.47 14.55
C THR A 249 -8.97 3.13 13.73
N ILE A 250 -9.09 2.80 12.45
CA ILE A 250 -10.16 3.29 11.56
C ILE A 250 -11.26 2.22 11.45
N PRO A 251 -12.50 2.52 11.81
CA PRO A 251 -13.63 1.60 11.67
C PRO A 251 -13.76 1.08 10.23
N GLY A 252 -14.00 -0.22 10.05
CA GLY A 252 -14.13 -0.86 8.73
C GLY A 252 -12.83 -1.07 7.96
N LEU A 253 -11.70 -0.54 8.44
CA LEU A 253 -10.40 -0.79 7.87
C LEU A 253 -9.65 -1.85 8.69
N PHE A 254 -9.32 -2.98 8.06
CA PHE A 254 -8.60 -4.09 8.65
C PHE A 254 -7.20 -4.23 8.03
N ALA A 255 -6.30 -4.90 8.74
CA ALA A 255 -5.01 -5.28 8.18
C ALA A 255 -4.63 -6.70 8.63
N ALA A 256 -3.97 -7.46 7.76
CA ALA A 256 -3.60 -8.84 8.04
C ALA A 256 -2.33 -9.28 7.29
N GLY A 257 -1.60 -10.19 7.86
CA GLY A 257 -0.35 -10.73 7.32
C GLY A 257 0.86 -9.88 7.70
N ASP A 258 1.91 -9.90 6.88
CA ASP A 258 3.19 -9.32 7.24
C ASP A 258 3.16 -7.81 7.50
N CYS A 259 2.13 -7.10 6.98
CA CYS A 259 1.95 -5.67 7.24
C CYS A 259 1.61 -5.33 8.70
N THR A 260 1.19 -6.30 9.51
CA THR A 260 0.95 -6.14 10.96
C THR A 260 2.17 -6.49 11.81
N GLY A 261 3.26 -6.95 11.17
CA GLY A 261 4.48 -7.37 11.87
C GLY A 261 4.38 -8.77 12.51
N GLY A 262 5.19 -9.02 13.52
CA GLY A 262 5.23 -10.31 14.22
C GLY A 262 5.92 -11.42 13.41
N LEU A 263 5.44 -12.66 13.54
CA LEU A 263 5.99 -13.81 12.83
C LEU A 263 5.66 -13.77 11.35
N LEU A 264 6.67 -13.60 10.49
CA LEU A 264 6.50 -13.54 9.03
C LEU A 264 6.42 -14.95 8.44
N GLN A 265 5.26 -15.59 8.57
CA GLN A 265 5.00 -16.96 8.13
C GLN A 265 3.62 -17.12 7.50
N VAL A 266 3.48 -18.08 6.59
CA VAL A 266 2.21 -18.40 5.92
C VAL A 266 1.10 -18.70 6.94
N ALA A 267 1.39 -19.48 7.97
CA ALA A 267 0.40 -19.85 8.99
C ALA A 267 -0.17 -18.63 9.73
N LYS A 268 0.70 -17.67 10.10
CA LYS A 268 0.27 -16.42 10.74
C LYS A 268 -0.55 -15.55 9.78
N ALA A 269 -0.11 -15.39 8.54
CA ALA A 269 -0.81 -14.62 7.52
C ALA A 269 -2.21 -15.21 7.25
N VAL A 270 -2.34 -16.52 7.14
CA VAL A 270 -3.62 -17.21 6.98
C VAL A 270 -4.54 -17.01 8.19
N TYR A 271 -4.00 -17.13 9.41
CA TYR A 271 -4.77 -16.89 10.63
C TYR A 271 -5.31 -15.47 10.70
N GLU A 272 -4.46 -14.48 10.50
CA GLU A 272 -4.87 -13.07 10.57
C GLU A 272 -5.86 -12.70 9.45
N GLY A 273 -5.66 -13.22 8.24
CA GLY A 273 -6.61 -13.06 7.15
C GLY A 273 -7.98 -13.65 7.49
N ALA A 274 -8.00 -14.88 8.04
CA ALA A 274 -9.24 -15.53 8.49
C ALA A 274 -9.94 -14.69 9.58
N MET A 275 -9.18 -14.16 10.53
CA MET A 275 -9.70 -13.31 11.59
C MET A 275 -10.29 -12.01 11.02
N ALA A 276 -9.54 -11.29 10.21
CA ALA A 276 -9.99 -10.05 9.58
C ALA A 276 -11.27 -10.25 8.75
N GLY A 277 -11.28 -11.27 7.90
CA GLY A 277 -12.46 -11.58 7.07
C GLY A 277 -13.70 -11.96 7.88
N ASN A 278 -13.51 -12.76 8.91
CA ASN A 278 -14.61 -13.17 9.80
C ASN A 278 -15.18 -11.99 10.62
N GLU A 279 -14.32 -11.14 11.16
CA GLU A 279 -14.76 -9.99 11.95
C GLU A 279 -15.41 -8.91 11.09
N ALA A 280 -14.87 -8.64 9.89
CA ALA A 280 -15.51 -7.78 8.89
C ALA A 280 -16.92 -8.32 8.54
N ALA A 281 -17.03 -9.61 8.27
CA ALA A 281 -18.32 -10.24 7.95
C ALA A 281 -19.33 -10.15 9.11
N LYS A 282 -18.88 -10.37 10.34
CA LYS A 282 -19.74 -10.24 11.54
C LYS A 282 -20.26 -8.82 11.73
N ALA A 283 -19.39 -7.81 11.56
CA ALA A 283 -19.76 -6.42 11.71
C ALA A 283 -20.76 -5.99 10.62
N LEU A 284 -20.51 -6.35 9.36
CA LEU A 284 -21.39 -6.00 8.26
C LEU A 284 -22.79 -6.63 8.37
N ARG A 285 -22.89 -7.85 8.92
CA ARG A 285 -24.20 -8.49 9.22
C ARG A 285 -24.98 -7.80 10.35
N LYS A 286 -24.29 -7.06 11.23
CA LYS A 286 -24.91 -6.32 12.34
C LYS A 286 -25.25 -4.87 11.99
N GLY A 287 -25.09 -4.44 10.74
CA GLY A 287 -25.38 -3.08 10.30
C GLY A 287 -24.15 -2.26 9.88
N GLY A 288 -22.96 -2.85 9.93
CA GLY A 288 -21.73 -2.20 9.47
C GLY A 288 -20.99 -1.42 10.57
N PHE A 289 -20.11 -0.51 10.14
CA PHE A 289 -19.18 0.24 10.99
C PHE A 289 -19.59 1.70 11.18
N TYR A 290 -20.43 2.20 10.30
CA TYR A 290 -20.89 3.57 10.26
C TYR A 290 -22.40 3.49 10.49
N GLY A 291 -22.87 3.90 11.68
CA GLY A 291 -24.28 3.84 12.06
C GLY A 291 -25.18 4.52 11.03
N ALA A 292 -26.35 3.93 10.80
CA ALA A 292 -27.43 4.54 10.05
C ALA A 292 -28.01 5.73 10.81
#